data_60e8006c83a45017d53f3c87bd311ae8
#
_entry.id   60e8006c83a45017d53f3c87bd311ae8
#
_cell.length_a   1.000
_cell.length_b   1.000
_cell.length_c   1.000
_cell.angle_alpha   90.00
_cell.angle_beta   90.00
_cell.angle_gamma   90.00
#
_symmetry.space_group_name_H-M   'P 1'
#
loop_
_entity.id
_entity.type
_entity.pdbx_description
1 polymer ?
#
loop_
_entity_poly.entity_id
_entity_poly.type
_entity_poly.pdbx_seq_one_letter_code
_entity_poly.pdbx_strand_id
1 'polypeptide(L)'
;MRKTLIYISLWMASIYGFAQRYKFSFDGRDRDAIQMTSDIIYSSERGYGYDFVNAVKTSSLIPSRFHSNDLGTKGCSPFFLSVDVPDGNYKVTVTLGSTRQSGNTVVRAESRRLILKDITTKKGEFKTYTFIVNKRNTEIWGNKRDGAISEVIDHVRIKKREENKLNWDDKLTLEINGESPVCSDITIEPANPSVTTVFLCGNSTVVDQDYEPWASWGQMITCWFDDKVSIANYAESGETASTFISAGRLKKILSVIKEGDYVFVEFGHNDQKQKFAGAGAWYNFSMCLKQFIDESRSRKANIVFVTPTQRRSFDNDGRIKETHGDYPDAMRTIASRESVPVIELHDMTRTFYETLGVENSTKALVHYPANTYPGQTSELADNTHFNPYGAYEIAKMVIEGMKSANLPLTEHLLPSYKPFDESHPDDYNSFHWVNSPFSESLKPDGN
;
A
#
# COMPACT_ATOMS: atom_id res chain seq x y z
N MET A 1 43.70 47.21 22.14
CA MET A 1 43.53 45.89 21.50
C MET A 1 42.08 45.48 21.67
N ARG A 2 41.26 45.72 20.64
CA ARG A 2 39.85 45.31 20.62
C ARG A 2 39.77 43.95 19.92
N LYS A 3 39.32 42.92 20.64
CA LYS A 3 39.00 41.62 20.06
C LYS A 3 37.60 41.73 19.46
N THR A 4 37.53 41.71 18.14
CA THR A 4 36.26 41.60 17.39
C THR A 4 35.87 40.13 17.36
N LEU A 5 34.82 39.77 18.08
CA LEU A 5 34.16 38.47 17.93
C LEU A 5 33.37 38.51 16.61
N ILE A 6 33.75 37.65 15.68
CA ILE A 6 32.96 37.37 14.47
C ILE A 6 31.94 36.29 14.87
N TYR A 7 30.70 36.72 15.08
CA TYR A 7 29.55 35.80 15.07
C TYR A 7 29.24 35.47 13.61
N ILE A 8 29.64 34.29 13.20
CA ILE A 8 29.12 33.70 11.97
C ILE A 8 27.72 33.20 12.28
N SER A 9 26.73 33.98 11.93
CA SER A 9 25.32 33.57 11.91
C SER A 9 25.12 32.57 10.78
N LEU A 10 25.07 31.30 11.14
CA LEU A 10 24.42 30.27 10.30
C LEU A 10 22.91 30.55 10.33
N TRP A 11 22.45 31.39 9.40
CA TRP A 11 21.02 31.54 9.15
C TRP A 11 20.72 31.38 7.67
N MET A 12 19.74 30.50 7.42
CA MET A 12 18.95 30.33 6.19
C MET A 12 19.60 29.58 5.01
N ALA A 13 19.51 28.25 5.10
CA ALA A 13 19.29 27.44 3.92
C ALA A 13 18.08 26.48 4.18
N SER A 14 16.95 27.06 4.42
CA SER A 14 15.67 26.35 4.43
C SER A 14 14.70 27.14 3.60
N ILE A 15 14.57 26.78 2.34
CA ILE A 15 13.37 26.97 1.50
C ILE A 15 13.73 26.41 0.11
N TYR A 16 13.20 25.26 -0.19
CA TYR A 16 13.43 24.25 -1.21
C TYR A 16 14.45 23.20 -0.73
N GLY A 17 14.00 22.35 0.18
CA GLY A 17 14.69 21.10 0.44
C GLY A 17 14.70 20.31 -0.87
N PHE A 18 15.81 20.33 -1.59
CA PHE A 18 16.07 19.30 -2.59
C PHE A 18 15.95 18.00 -1.82
N ALA A 19 14.92 17.22 -2.11
CA ALA A 19 14.77 15.92 -1.47
C ALA A 19 16.07 15.16 -1.73
N GLN A 20 16.72 14.78 -0.66
CA GLN A 20 18.08 14.25 -0.69
C GLN A 20 18.05 12.89 -1.40
N ARG A 21 19.03 12.64 -2.24
CA ARG A 21 19.28 11.31 -2.80
C ARG A 21 20.06 10.49 -1.79
N TYR A 22 19.52 9.35 -1.41
CA TYR A 22 20.21 8.37 -0.57
C TYR A 22 20.69 7.20 -1.40
N LYS A 23 21.88 6.72 -1.12
CA LYS A 23 22.44 5.53 -1.75
C LYS A 23 23.12 4.69 -0.68
N PHE A 24 22.63 3.47 -0.50
CA PHE A 24 23.08 2.53 0.53
C PHE A 24 23.72 1.32 -0.10
N SER A 25 24.84 0.84 0.47
CA SER A 25 25.47 -0.43 0.12
C SER A 25 25.54 -1.34 1.33
N PHE A 26 25.07 -2.57 1.17
CA PHE A 26 24.97 -3.58 2.23
C PHE A 26 26.09 -4.62 2.16
N ASP A 27 26.78 -4.74 1.02
CA ASP A 27 27.86 -5.70 0.79
C ASP A 27 29.24 -5.05 0.59
N GLY A 28 29.31 -3.74 0.60
CA GLY A 28 30.53 -2.94 0.52
C GLY A 28 31.13 -2.82 -0.90
N ARG A 29 30.37 -3.21 -1.93
CA ARG A 29 30.86 -3.13 -3.33
C ARG A 29 30.83 -1.71 -3.87
N ASP A 30 29.81 -0.95 -3.53
CA ASP A 30 29.70 0.46 -3.92
C ASP A 30 30.32 1.35 -2.85
N ARG A 31 31.53 1.83 -3.12
CA ARG A 31 32.30 2.65 -2.16
C ARG A 31 31.79 4.09 -2.04
N ASP A 32 31.01 4.56 -3.01
CA ASP A 32 30.44 5.92 -3.02
C ASP A 32 29.09 5.97 -2.28
N ALA A 33 28.58 4.82 -1.88
CA ALA A 33 27.35 4.69 -1.12
C ALA A 33 27.58 4.72 0.40
N ILE A 34 26.55 5.04 1.16
CA ILE A 34 26.54 4.86 2.61
C ILE A 34 26.69 3.36 2.91
N GLN A 35 27.76 3.01 3.61
CA GLN A 35 28.03 1.62 3.98
C GLN A 35 27.16 1.22 5.16
N MET A 36 26.22 0.31 4.95
CA MET A 36 25.28 -0.13 5.98
C MET A 36 25.90 -1.23 6.84
N THR A 37 26.34 -0.84 8.03
CA THR A 37 26.81 -1.76 9.08
C THR A 37 25.71 -1.99 10.12
N SER A 38 25.74 -3.09 10.87
CA SER A 38 24.67 -3.51 11.80
C SER A 38 24.38 -2.52 12.95
N ASP A 39 25.27 -1.58 13.21
CA ASP A 39 25.15 -0.53 14.21
C ASP A 39 24.44 0.75 13.68
N ILE A 40 24.18 0.85 12.38
CA ILE A 40 23.45 1.97 11.79
C ILE A 40 21.94 1.76 12.00
N ILE A 41 21.52 1.88 13.24
CA ILE A 41 20.09 1.83 13.61
C ILE A 41 19.47 3.19 13.32
N TYR A 42 18.22 3.20 12.81
CA TYR A 42 17.50 4.43 12.54
C TYR A 42 17.45 5.35 13.77
N SER A 43 17.67 6.62 13.56
CA SER A 43 17.39 7.68 14.51
C SER A 43 16.99 8.95 13.77
N SER A 44 16.13 9.77 14.35
CA SER A 44 15.70 11.06 13.77
C SER A 44 16.84 12.04 13.54
N GLU A 45 17.92 11.96 14.33
CA GLU A 45 19.12 12.80 14.14
C GLU A 45 19.89 12.42 12.87
N ARG A 46 19.95 11.13 12.54
CA ARG A 46 20.63 10.62 11.34
C ARG A 46 19.72 10.69 10.12
N GLY A 47 18.41 10.51 10.30
CA GLY A 47 17.42 10.48 9.25
C GLY A 47 17.40 9.21 8.41
N TYR A 48 18.14 8.15 8.78
CA TYR A 48 18.10 6.83 8.12
C TYR A 48 18.68 5.74 9.00
N GLY A 49 18.41 4.49 8.66
CA GLY A 49 19.03 3.33 9.30
C GLY A 49 18.15 2.09 9.28
N TYR A 50 18.69 1.01 9.88
CA TYR A 50 17.90 -0.20 10.15
C TYR A 50 16.83 0.11 11.19
N ASP A 51 15.59 -0.22 10.88
CA ASP A 51 14.43 -0.02 11.77
C ASP A 51 13.80 -1.36 12.14
N PHE A 52 12.88 -1.38 13.11
CA PHE A 52 12.16 -2.57 13.57
C PHE A 52 13.05 -3.80 13.88
N VAL A 53 14.29 -3.54 14.27
CA VAL A 53 15.33 -4.56 14.51
C VAL A 53 14.84 -5.64 15.49
N ASN A 54 14.17 -5.23 16.58
CA ASN A 54 13.65 -6.17 17.57
C ASN A 54 12.52 -7.03 17.00
N ALA A 55 11.63 -6.46 16.19
CA ALA A 55 10.55 -7.22 15.56
C ALA A 55 11.11 -8.34 14.67
N VAL A 56 12.12 -8.05 13.84
CA VAL A 56 12.78 -9.08 13.01
C VAL A 56 13.46 -10.16 13.88
N LYS A 57 14.13 -9.76 14.98
CA LYS A 57 14.86 -10.71 15.85
C LYS A 57 13.97 -11.61 16.69
N THR A 58 12.77 -11.17 17.05
CA THR A 58 11.92 -11.86 18.03
C THR A 58 10.65 -12.45 17.47
N SER A 59 10.23 -12.04 16.28
CA SER A 59 8.99 -12.53 15.66
C SER A 59 9.13 -14.01 15.31
N SER A 60 8.18 -14.82 15.76
CA SER A 60 8.10 -16.24 15.36
C SER A 60 7.67 -16.44 13.89
N LEU A 61 7.25 -15.38 13.21
CA LEU A 61 6.95 -15.40 11.77
C LEU A 61 8.22 -15.32 10.91
N ILE A 62 9.33 -14.86 11.48
CA ILE A 62 10.63 -14.84 10.82
C ILE A 62 11.39 -16.09 11.21
N PRO A 63 11.93 -16.89 10.27
CA PRO A 63 12.69 -18.08 10.58
C PRO A 63 13.83 -17.81 11.56
N SER A 64 13.98 -18.67 12.58
CA SER A 64 14.94 -18.49 13.69
C SER A 64 16.41 -18.33 13.24
N ARG A 65 16.79 -18.88 12.06
CA ARG A 65 18.10 -18.67 11.46
C ARG A 65 18.45 -17.20 11.21
N PHE A 66 17.45 -16.30 11.17
CA PHE A 66 17.63 -14.87 10.98
C PHE A 66 17.59 -14.06 12.28
N HIS A 67 17.40 -14.68 13.44
CA HIS A 67 17.32 -14.00 14.74
C HIS A 67 18.70 -13.57 15.30
N SER A 68 19.77 -13.64 14.52
CA SER A 68 21.10 -13.24 14.94
C SER A 68 21.21 -11.73 15.20
N ASN A 69 22.24 -11.34 15.97
CA ASN A 69 22.53 -9.94 16.23
C ASN A 69 23.02 -9.16 15.00
N ASP A 70 23.35 -9.86 13.92
CA ASP A 70 23.92 -9.29 12.69
C ASP A 70 22.84 -9.04 11.64
N LEU A 71 21.80 -8.25 11.97
CA LEU A 71 20.76 -7.84 11.02
C LEU A 71 21.37 -7.10 9.84
N GLY A 72 20.86 -7.40 8.65
CA GLY A 72 21.33 -6.79 7.41
C GLY A 72 22.78 -7.13 7.06
N THR A 73 23.45 -8.01 7.84
CA THR A 73 24.86 -8.34 7.62
C THR A 73 25.12 -8.75 6.19
N LYS A 74 25.81 -7.85 5.48
CA LYS A 74 26.19 -8.06 4.11
C LYS A 74 25.00 -8.29 3.16
N GLY A 75 23.82 -7.74 3.52
CA GLY A 75 22.60 -7.82 2.74
C GLY A 75 22.00 -9.23 2.60
N CYS A 76 22.27 -10.14 3.52
CA CYS A 76 21.87 -11.55 3.43
C CYS A 76 20.93 -12.02 4.53
N SER A 77 20.19 -11.11 5.14
CA SER A 77 19.16 -11.39 6.17
C SER A 77 17.99 -10.42 6.03
N PRO A 78 16.80 -10.72 6.58
CA PRO A 78 15.69 -9.77 6.60
C PRO A 78 16.05 -8.49 7.35
N PHE A 79 15.58 -7.34 6.86
CA PHE A 79 15.72 -6.04 7.53
C PHE A 79 14.66 -5.03 7.04
N PHE A 80 14.45 -4.02 7.86
CA PHE A 80 13.77 -2.79 7.46
C PHE A 80 14.80 -1.67 7.33
N LEU A 81 14.65 -0.86 6.28
CA LEU A 81 15.39 0.37 6.08
C LEU A 81 14.40 1.53 6.09
N SER A 82 14.55 2.43 7.06
CA SER A 82 13.75 3.67 7.13
C SER A 82 14.62 4.88 6.79
N VAL A 83 14.02 5.84 6.07
CA VAL A 83 14.68 7.07 5.62
C VAL A 83 13.72 8.23 5.78
N ASP A 84 14.13 9.30 6.45
CA ASP A 84 13.36 10.54 6.59
C ASP A 84 13.33 11.27 5.25
N VAL A 85 12.13 11.44 4.73
CA VAL A 85 11.91 12.15 3.48
C VAL A 85 10.60 12.94 3.54
N PRO A 86 10.49 14.10 2.87
CA PRO A 86 9.22 14.82 2.73
C PRO A 86 8.13 13.99 2.07
N ASP A 87 6.87 14.44 2.17
CA ASP A 87 5.77 13.85 1.41
C ASP A 87 6.02 13.89 -0.09
N GLY A 88 5.72 12.81 -0.78
CA GLY A 88 5.89 12.72 -2.23
C GLY A 88 6.09 11.33 -2.77
N ASN A 89 6.37 11.28 -4.07
CA ASN A 89 6.75 10.06 -4.76
C ASN A 89 8.27 9.94 -4.84
N TYR A 90 8.77 8.76 -4.52
CA TYR A 90 10.20 8.44 -4.54
C TYR A 90 10.49 7.30 -5.50
N LYS A 91 11.47 7.52 -6.36
CA LYS A 91 12.03 6.45 -7.19
C LYS A 91 13.02 5.66 -6.35
N VAL A 92 12.71 4.40 -6.15
CA VAL A 92 13.54 3.45 -5.41
C VAL A 92 14.14 2.48 -6.41
N THR A 93 15.45 2.31 -6.35
CA THR A 93 16.18 1.30 -7.12
C THR A 93 16.85 0.34 -6.16
N VAL A 94 16.52 -0.94 -6.26
CA VAL A 94 17.13 -2.00 -5.45
C VAL A 94 17.94 -2.94 -6.33
N THR A 95 19.14 -3.30 -5.90
CA THR A 95 19.95 -4.36 -6.51
C THR A 95 19.94 -5.57 -5.60
N LEU A 96 19.29 -6.64 -6.06
CA LEU A 96 19.16 -7.91 -5.35
C LEU A 96 20.21 -8.89 -5.86
N GLY A 97 20.92 -9.53 -4.94
CA GLY A 97 21.98 -10.49 -5.27
C GLY A 97 23.09 -10.51 -4.23
N SER A 98 23.90 -11.57 -4.27
CA SER A 98 25.05 -11.75 -3.36
C SER A 98 26.14 -12.56 -4.02
N THR A 99 27.41 -12.18 -3.77
CA THR A 99 28.57 -13.00 -4.15
C THR A 99 28.76 -14.25 -3.30
N ARG A 100 27.98 -14.37 -2.19
CA ARG A 100 28.16 -15.41 -1.18
C ARG A 100 27.19 -16.56 -1.33
N GLN A 101 25.92 -16.24 -1.66
CA GLN A 101 24.83 -17.21 -1.72
C GLN A 101 23.83 -16.87 -2.82
N SER A 102 23.00 -17.83 -3.18
CA SER A 102 21.77 -17.61 -3.94
C SER A 102 20.71 -16.95 -3.05
N GLY A 103 19.76 -16.26 -3.67
CA GLY A 103 18.68 -15.56 -2.97
C GLY A 103 17.30 -15.90 -3.48
N ASN A 104 16.32 -15.73 -2.58
CA ASN A 104 14.91 -15.56 -2.84
C ASN A 104 14.46 -14.38 -1.98
N THR A 105 14.11 -13.26 -2.62
CA THR A 105 13.88 -11.98 -1.95
C THR A 105 12.50 -11.45 -2.27
N VAL A 106 11.82 -10.96 -1.24
CA VAL A 106 10.58 -10.17 -1.31
C VAL A 106 10.91 -8.75 -0.89
N VAL A 107 10.39 -7.76 -1.60
CA VAL A 107 10.51 -6.34 -1.23
C VAL A 107 9.11 -5.77 -1.00
N ARG A 108 8.92 -5.13 0.14
CA ARG A 108 7.72 -4.37 0.47
C ARG A 108 8.10 -2.94 0.86
N ALA A 109 7.14 -2.04 0.76
CA ALA A 109 7.29 -0.65 1.19
C ALA A 109 6.15 -0.28 2.14
N GLU A 110 6.42 0.63 3.08
CA GLU A 110 5.43 1.14 4.03
C GLU A 110 4.72 -0.03 4.77
N SER A 111 3.43 0.08 5.03
CA SER A 111 2.63 -0.99 5.64
C SER A 111 2.45 -2.17 4.68
N ARG A 112 3.52 -2.93 4.45
CA ARG A 112 3.53 -4.19 3.71
C ARG A 112 3.07 -4.11 2.25
N ARG A 113 3.11 -2.93 1.59
CA ARG A 113 2.85 -2.83 0.15
C ARG A 113 3.79 -3.73 -0.63
N LEU A 114 3.25 -4.68 -1.37
CA LEU A 114 4.05 -5.64 -2.14
C LEU A 114 4.66 -4.96 -3.37
N ILE A 115 5.97 -4.93 -3.45
CA ILE A 115 6.69 -4.35 -4.58
C ILE A 115 7.30 -5.44 -5.47
N LEU A 116 8.06 -6.35 -4.87
CA LEU A 116 8.68 -7.47 -5.57
C LEU A 116 8.36 -8.77 -4.83
N LYS A 117 7.87 -9.76 -5.57
CA LYS A 117 7.49 -11.07 -5.03
C LYS A 117 8.45 -12.15 -5.56
N ASP A 118 9.03 -12.93 -4.65
CA ASP A 118 9.81 -14.14 -4.94
C ASP A 118 10.93 -13.96 -5.98
N ILE A 119 11.74 -12.91 -5.85
CA ILE A 119 12.85 -12.67 -6.77
C ILE A 119 14.01 -13.63 -6.46
N THR A 120 14.25 -14.55 -7.36
CA THR A 120 15.34 -15.50 -7.24
C THR A 120 16.61 -15.00 -7.94
N THR A 121 17.76 -15.20 -7.29
CA THR A 121 19.09 -14.94 -7.86
C THR A 121 20.03 -16.11 -7.56
N LYS A 122 20.91 -16.44 -8.50
CA LYS A 122 22.02 -17.38 -8.27
C LYS A 122 23.14 -16.66 -7.49
N LYS A 123 24.01 -17.43 -6.84
CA LYS A 123 25.26 -16.88 -6.28
C LYS A 123 26.06 -16.16 -7.36
N GLY A 124 26.39 -14.90 -7.11
CA GLY A 124 27.10 -14.03 -8.06
C GLY A 124 26.23 -13.35 -9.11
N GLU A 125 24.93 -13.67 -9.17
CA GLU A 125 23.95 -12.98 -10.01
C GLU A 125 23.37 -11.78 -9.28
N PHE A 126 23.21 -10.65 -10.00
CA PHE A 126 22.60 -9.43 -9.50
C PHE A 126 21.50 -8.97 -10.45
N LYS A 127 20.34 -8.63 -9.88
CA LYS A 127 19.18 -8.10 -10.61
C LYS A 127 18.79 -6.76 -10.02
N THR A 128 18.62 -5.77 -10.88
CA THR A 128 18.23 -4.41 -10.47
C THR A 128 16.79 -4.16 -10.86
N TYR A 129 16.02 -3.61 -9.91
CA TYR A 129 14.62 -3.24 -10.07
C TYR A 129 14.42 -1.79 -9.66
N THR A 130 13.56 -1.10 -10.40
CA THR A 130 13.19 0.30 -10.11
C THR A 130 11.68 0.39 -10.03
N PHE A 131 11.18 1.08 -9.01
CA PHE A 131 9.76 1.27 -8.73
C PHE A 131 9.52 2.59 -8.00
N ILE A 132 8.26 2.98 -7.85
CA ILE A 132 7.88 4.20 -7.15
C ILE A 132 7.21 3.86 -5.82
N VAL A 133 7.60 4.60 -4.77
CA VAL A 133 6.95 4.55 -3.45
C VAL A 133 6.36 5.92 -3.15
N ASN A 134 5.07 5.96 -2.82
CA ASN A 134 4.42 7.15 -2.28
C ASN A 134 4.57 7.14 -0.75
N LYS A 135 5.17 8.20 -0.22
CA LYS A 135 5.29 8.51 1.21
C LYS A 135 4.43 9.71 1.55
N ARG A 136 3.73 9.67 2.65
CA ARG A 136 2.90 10.77 3.16
C ARG A 136 2.84 10.78 4.69
N ASN A 137 2.54 11.94 5.25
CA ASN A 137 2.11 12.12 6.64
C ASN A 137 0.71 12.73 6.71
N THR A 138 0.26 13.09 7.90
CA THR A 138 -1.10 13.62 8.11
C THR A 138 -1.28 15.07 7.70
N GLU A 139 -0.22 15.83 7.45
CA GLU A 139 -0.26 17.26 7.16
C GLU A 139 -0.97 17.55 5.83
N ILE A 140 -1.87 18.53 5.84
CA ILE A 140 -2.55 19.04 4.64
C ILE A 140 -1.99 20.43 4.34
N TRP A 141 -1.32 20.55 3.21
CA TRP A 141 -0.66 21.80 2.79
C TRP A 141 -1.58 22.64 1.93
N GLY A 142 -1.59 23.93 2.17
CA GLY A 142 -2.29 24.94 1.37
C GLY A 142 -1.34 25.94 0.76
N ASN A 143 -1.75 26.54 -0.36
CA ASN A 143 -1.03 27.66 -0.95
C ASN A 143 -1.55 28.96 -0.33
N LYS A 144 -0.66 29.86 0.10
CA LYS A 144 -1.05 31.23 0.44
C LYS A 144 -1.52 31.97 -0.81
N ARG A 145 -2.55 32.81 -0.67
CA ARG A 145 -3.18 33.54 -1.78
C ARG A 145 -2.26 34.53 -2.49
N ASP A 146 -1.13 34.88 -1.89
CA ASP A 146 -0.15 35.87 -2.36
C ASP A 146 1.11 35.25 -2.99
N GLY A 147 1.08 33.94 -3.28
CA GLY A 147 2.23 33.21 -3.86
C GLY A 147 3.36 32.93 -2.87
N ALA A 148 3.16 33.21 -1.59
CA ALA A 148 4.12 32.87 -0.56
C ALA A 148 4.07 31.39 -0.15
N ILE A 149 5.05 30.97 0.62
CA ILE A 149 5.34 29.61 1.06
C ILE A 149 4.08 28.81 1.44
N SER A 150 3.97 27.57 0.96
CA SER A 150 2.99 26.60 1.42
C SER A 150 3.02 26.45 2.94
N GLU A 151 1.88 26.38 3.58
CA GLU A 151 1.77 26.18 5.02
C GLU A 151 0.83 25.00 5.32
N VAL A 152 1.04 24.35 6.45
CA VAL A 152 0.12 23.33 6.96
C VAL A 152 -1.17 24.03 7.39
N ILE A 153 -2.27 23.73 6.70
CA ILE A 153 -3.59 24.34 6.94
C ILE A 153 -4.53 23.42 7.71
N ASP A 154 -4.23 22.14 7.78
CA ASP A 154 -5.05 21.12 8.44
C ASP A 154 -4.26 19.79 8.53
N HIS A 155 -4.87 18.79 9.17
CA HIS A 155 -4.35 17.44 9.26
C HIS A 155 -5.45 16.42 8.95
N VAL A 156 -5.06 15.29 8.38
CA VAL A 156 -5.94 14.12 8.29
C VAL A 156 -6.22 13.63 9.71
N ARG A 157 -7.49 13.44 10.04
CA ARG A 157 -7.88 12.83 11.31
C ARG A 157 -7.75 11.32 11.21
N ILE A 158 -6.61 10.81 11.63
CA ILE A 158 -6.35 9.37 11.71
C ILE A 158 -7.02 8.77 12.94
N LYS A 159 -7.33 7.48 12.87
CA LYS A 159 -7.86 6.70 13.99
C LYS A 159 -6.72 6.35 14.94
N LYS A 160 -7.02 6.11 16.21
CA LYS A 160 -6.01 5.70 17.21
C LYS A 160 -5.17 4.51 16.75
N ARG A 161 -5.76 3.56 16.03
CA ARG A 161 -5.06 2.40 15.47
C ARG A 161 -4.05 2.76 14.36
N GLU A 162 -4.16 3.94 13.76
CA GLU A 162 -3.27 4.42 12.70
C GLU A 162 -2.07 5.21 13.23
N GLU A 163 -2.06 5.62 14.50
CA GLU A 163 -1.01 6.49 15.06
C GLU A 163 0.41 5.91 14.96
N ASN A 164 0.53 4.59 14.88
CA ASN A 164 1.82 3.90 14.76
C ASN A 164 2.00 3.20 13.41
N LYS A 165 1.17 3.51 12.42
CA LYS A 165 1.26 2.92 11.09
C LYS A 165 2.29 3.65 10.24
N LEU A 166 3.06 2.89 9.45
CA LEU A 166 4.05 3.42 8.52
C LEU A 166 3.45 4.33 7.44
N ASN A 167 2.15 4.19 7.15
CA ASN A 167 1.48 4.97 6.11
C ASN A 167 1.33 6.47 6.43
N TRP A 168 1.53 6.90 7.69
CA TRP A 168 1.28 8.27 8.15
C TRP A 168 2.42 8.86 8.96
N ASP A 169 3.60 8.25 8.90
CA ASP A 169 4.81 8.74 9.57
C ASP A 169 5.66 9.64 8.64
N ASP A 170 6.81 10.09 9.13
CA ASP A 170 7.73 10.96 8.38
C ASP A 170 8.83 10.19 7.63
N LYS A 171 8.73 8.84 7.61
CA LYS A 171 9.74 7.97 7.01
C LYS A 171 9.21 7.29 5.75
N LEU A 172 10.11 7.02 4.80
CA LEU A 172 9.92 6.00 3.79
C LEU A 172 10.58 4.72 4.30
N THR A 173 9.80 3.67 4.48
CA THR A 173 10.28 2.39 5.01
C THR A 173 10.20 1.29 3.96
N LEU A 174 11.31 0.55 3.80
CA LEU A 174 11.41 -0.63 2.94
C LEU A 174 11.62 -1.88 3.81
N GLU A 175 10.88 -2.94 3.54
CA GLU A 175 11.11 -4.28 4.08
C GLU A 175 11.81 -5.12 3.01
N ILE A 176 12.99 -5.63 3.32
CA ILE A 176 13.70 -6.65 2.56
C ILE A 176 13.55 -7.96 3.32
N ASN A 177 12.87 -8.94 2.72
CA ASN A 177 12.53 -10.20 3.36
C ASN A 177 12.58 -11.34 2.33
N GLY A 178 12.28 -12.57 2.72
CA GLY A 178 12.28 -13.71 1.80
C GLY A 178 12.76 -15.00 2.46
N GLU A 179 12.66 -16.10 1.76
CA GLU A 179 13.22 -17.39 2.19
C GLU A 179 14.75 -17.34 2.36
N SER A 180 15.41 -16.56 1.50
CA SER A 180 16.85 -16.35 1.53
C SER A 180 17.13 -14.94 0.97
N PRO A 181 16.78 -13.87 1.72
CA PRO A 181 16.86 -12.53 1.20
C PRO A 181 18.31 -12.11 0.92
N VAL A 182 18.50 -11.42 -0.20
CA VAL A 182 19.79 -10.85 -0.60
C VAL A 182 19.57 -9.46 -1.21
N CYS A 183 20.23 -8.46 -0.66
CA CYS A 183 20.20 -7.09 -1.14
C CYS A 183 21.61 -6.51 -1.11
N SER A 184 22.07 -6.02 -2.24
CA SER A 184 23.39 -5.38 -2.37
C SER A 184 23.32 -3.89 -2.18
N ASP A 185 22.39 -3.23 -2.87
CA ASP A 185 22.33 -1.77 -2.88
C ASP A 185 20.88 -1.27 -2.94
N ILE A 186 20.63 -0.12 -2.33
CA ILE A 186 19.36 0.60 -2.41
C ILE A 186 19.65 2.07 -2.70
N THR A 187 18.98 2.65 -3.72
CA THR A 187 18.97 4.09 -3.98
C THR A 187 17.55 4.61 -3.82
N ILE A 188 17.39 5.73 -3.12
CA ILE A 188 16.12 6.43 -2.92
C ILE A 188 16.33 7.87 -3.38
N GLU A 189 15.54 8.32 -4.33
CA GLU A 189 15.60 9.69 -4.87
C GLU A 189 14.20 10.19 -5.21
N PRO A 190 13.93 11.50 -5.24
CA PRO A 190 12.64 12.02 -5.68
C PRO A 190 12.28 11.47 -7.05
N ALA A 191 11.02 11.07 -7.22
CA ALA A 191 10.53 10.63 -8.51
C ALA A 191 10.39 11.80 -9.49
N ASN A 192 10.42 11.47 -10.78
CA ASN A 192 10.13 12.47 -11.81
C ASN A 192 8.70 13.03 -11.60
N PRO A 193 8.48 14.35 -11.68
CA PRO A 193 7.14 14.96 -11.57
C PRO A 193 6.11 14.42 -12.59
N SER A 194 6.56 13.81 -13.69
CA SER A 194 5.68 13.18 -14.68
C SER A 194 5.10 11.83 -14.25
N VAL A 195 5.56 11.24 -13.15
CA VAL A 195 4.99 9.99 -12.60
C VAL A 195 3.51 10.20 -12.30
N THR A 196 2.65 9.35 -12.87
CA THR A 196 1.22 9.37 -12.60
C THR A 196 0.94 8.75 -11.22
N THR A 197 0.18 9.45 -10.38
CA THR A 197 -0.20 8.92 -9.07
C THR A 197 -1.63 8.41 -9.12
N VAL A 198 -1.84 7.20 -8.62
CA VAL A 198 -3.15 6.58 -8.42
C VAL A 198 -3.48 6.62 -6.93
N PHE A 199 -4.40 7.48 -6.54
CA PHE A 199 -4.88 7.60 -5.16
C PHE A 199 -6.00 6.60 -4.93
N LEU A 200 -5.80 5.66 -4.01
CA LEU A 200 -6.82 4.68 -3.63
C LEU A 200 -7.62 5.21 -2.44
N CYS A 201 -8.92 5.34 -2.62
CA CYS A 201 -9.90 5.72 -1.61
C CYS A 201 -10.79 4.53 -1.32
N GLY A 202 -10.84 4.09 -0.07
CA GLY A 202 -11.60 2.89 0.27
C GLY A 202 -11.54 2.53 1.74
N ASN A 203 -11.90 1.30 2.01
CA ASN A 203 -12.00 0.74 3.35
C ASN A 203 -11.01 -0.43 3.57
N SER A 204 -11.36 -1.39 4.43
CA SER A 204 -10.49 -2.52 4.81
C SER A 204 -10.15 -3.48 3.66
N THR A 205 -10.90 -3.46 2.56
CA THR A 205 -10.62 -4.27 1.37
C THR A 205 -9.59 -3.64 0.44
N VAL A 206 -9.26 -2.34 0.67
CA VAL A 206 -8.33 -1.53 -0.14
C VAL A 206 -7.07 -1.14 0.63
N VAL A 207 -7.16 -0.89 1.95
CA VAL A 207 -6.08 -0.35 2.80
C VAL A 207 -4.83 -1.21 2.80
N ASP A 208 -3.66 -0.58 3.02
CA ASP A 208 -2.46 -1.34 3.37
C ASP A 208 -2.62 -1.91 4.78
N GLN A 209 -2.87 -3.20 4.90
CA GLN A 209 -3.00 -3.89 6.19
C GLN A 209 -1.61 -4.06 6.83
N ASP A 210 -1.48 -3.67 8.11
CA ASP A 210 -0.19 -3.64 8.79
C ASP A 210 0.27 -5.03 9.28
N TYR A 211 -0.68 -5.92 9.53
CA TYR A 211 -0.46 -7.17 10.26
C TYR A 211 -0.87 -8.40 9.45
N GLU A 212 -0.04 -9.46 9.56
CA GLU A 212 -0.45 -10.79 9.13
C GLU A 212 -1.61 -11.30 10.02
N PRO A 213 -2.58 -12.04 9.47
CA PRO A 213 -2.69 -12.53 8.10
C PRO A 213 -3.51 -11.61 7.17
N TRP A 214 -3.85 -10.42 7.60
CA TRP A 214 -4.72 -9.51 6.86
C TRP A 214 -4.00 -8.93 5.64
N ALA A 215 -4.72 -8.80 4.53
CA ALA A 215 -4.23 -8.17 3.32
C ALA A 215 -5.37 -7.53 2.53
N SER A 216 -5.06 -6.72 1.53
CA SER A 216 -6.02 -6.09 0.64
C SER A 216 -5.50 -5.95 -0.79
N TRP A 217 -6.39 -5.71 -1.76
CA TRP A 217 -5.98 -5.59 -3.15
C TRP A 217 -5.12 -4.33 -3.40
N GLY A 218 -5.42 -3.22 -2.70
CA GLY A 218 -4.64 -1.98 -2.85
C GLY A 218 -3.19 -2.12 -2.40
N GLN A 219 -2.93 -3.05 -1.47
CA GLN A 219 -1.60 -3.39 -0.99
C GLN A 219 -0.82 -4.27 -1.99
N MET A 220 -1.51 -5.05 -2.82
CA MET A 220 -0.90 -6.00 -3.75
C MET A 220 -0.69 -5.44 -5.16
N ILE A 221 -1.54 -4.52 -5.61
CA ILE A 221 -1.56 -4.04 -7.01
C ILE A 221 -0.26 -3.36 -7.43
N THR A 222 0.52 -2.83 -6.48
CA THR A 222 1.75 -2.09 -6.72
C THR A 222 2.83 -2.92 -7.44
N CYS A 223 2.84 -4.24 -7.28
CA CYS A 223 3.89 -5.11 -7.81
C CYS A 223 3.86 -5.30 -9.34
N TRP A 224 2.86 -4.75 -10.02
CA TRP A 224 2.72 -4.92 -11.47
C TRP A 224 2.92 -3.65 -12.28
N PHE A 225 3.20 -2.51 -11.65
CA PHE A 225 3.45 -1.27 -12.37
C PHE A 225 4.95 -0.95 -12.52
N ASP A 226 5.28 -0.28 -13.61
CA ASP A 226 6.62 0.25 -13.86
C ASP A 226 6.90 1.54 -13.06
N ASP A 227 8.06 2.18 -13.29
CA ASP A 227 8.49 3.41 -12.61
C ASP A 227 7.78 4.69 -13.13
N LYS A 228 6.68 4.57 -13.85
CA LYS A 228 5.84 5.70 -14.30
C LYS A 228 4.54 5.83 -13.50
N VAL A 229 4.19 4.83 -12.70
CA VAL A 229 2.99 4.82 -11.88
C VAL A 229 3.35 4.67 -10.40
N SER A 230 2.73 5.51 -9.57
CA SER A 230 2.81 5.46 -8.11
C SER A 230 1.44 5.14 -7.54
N ILE A 231 1.34 4.13 -6.68
CA ILE A 231 0.11 3.83 -5.94
C ILE A 231 0.18 4.49 -4.55
N ALA A 232 -0.74 5.41 -4.30
CA ALA A 232 -0.90 6.14 -3.05
C ALA A 232 -2.17 5.66 -2.33
N ASN A 233 -2.04 4.72 -1.42
CA ASN A 233 -3.19 4.09 -0.77
C ASN A 233 -3.63 4.87 0.47
N TYR A 234 -4.71 5.66 0.33
CA TYR A 234 -5.30 6.49 1.40
C TYR A 234 -6.47 5.81 2.13
N ALA A 235 -6.81 4.59 1.73
CA ALA A 235 -7.88 3.82 2.36
C ALA A 235 -7.61 3.53 3.85
N GLU A 236 -8.65 3.25 4.61
CA GLU A 236 -8.54 2.80 6.00
C GLU A 236 -9.72 1.90 6.38
N SER A 237 -9.42 0.91 7.22
CA SER A 237 -10.42 -0.03 7.75
C SER A 237 -11.58 0.69 8.44
N GLY A 238 -12.81 0.25 8.16
CA GLY A 238 -14.01 0.82 8.75
C GLY A 238 -14.47 2.14 8.13
N GLU A 239 -13.75 2.71 7.16
CA GLU A 239 -14.21 3.94 6.50
C GLU A 239 -15.45 3.69 5.62
N THR A 240 -16.34 4.68 5.63
CA THR A 240 -17.40 4.90 4.65
C THR A 240 -16.97 6.04 3.71
N ALA A 241 -17.64 6.24 2.59
CA ALA A 241 -17.36 7.39 1.72
C ALA A 241 -17.44 8.72 2.50
N SER A 242 -18.45 8.87 3.38
CA SER A 242 -18.64 10.08 4.15
C SER A 242 -17.61 10.28 5.27
N THR A 243 -17.19 9.21 5.96
CA THR A 243 -16.15 9.34 7.02
C THR A 243 -14.77 9.57 6.42
N PHE A 244 -14.45 8.97 5.30
CA PHE A 244 -13.21 9.24 4.54
C PHE A 244 -13.10 10.73 4.18
N ILE A 245 -14.18 11.32 3.63
CA ILE A 245 -14.24 12.75 3.31
C ILE A 245 -14.12 13.59 4.58
N SER A 246 -14.92 13.30 5.58
CA SER A 246 -14.96 14.09 6.81
C SER A 246 -13.67 13.98 7.63
N ALA A 247 -12.93 12.88 7.54
CA ALA A 247 -11.62 12.73 8.16
C ALA A 247 -10.51 13.59 7.47
N GLY A 248 -10.83 14.25 6.36
CA GLY A 248 -9.88 15.08 5.62
C GLY A 248 -9.00 14.32 4.64
N ARG A 249 -9.24 13.00 4.41
CA ARG A 249 -8.42 12.19 3.50
C ARG A 249 -8.55 12.66 2.05
N LEU A 250 -9.78 12.94 1.60
CA LEU A 250 -9.99 13.55 0.28
C LEU A 250 -9.31 14.92 0.19
N LYS A 251 -9.42 15.77 1.22
CA LYS A 251 -8.77 17.09 1.28
C LYS A 251 -7.24 16.97 1.16
N LYS A 252 -6.63 15.97 1.82
CA LYS A 252 -5.20 15.68 1.69
C LYS A 252 -4.84 15.28 0.25
N ILE A 253 -5.60 14.39 -0.38
CA ILE A 253 -5.41 14.02 -1.79
C ILE A 253 -5.46 15.28 -2.67
N LEU A 254 -6.49 16.10 -2.51
CA LEU A 254 -6.68 17.31 -3.31
C LEU A 254 -5.59 18.38 -3.12
N SER A 255 -4.82 18.31 -2.03
CA SER A 255 -3.69 19.21 -1.80
C SER A 255 -2.42 18.80 -2.53
N VAL A 256 -2.33 17.55 -3.02
CA VAL A 256 -1.12 16.99 -3.67
C VAL A 256 -1.37 16.45 -5.09
N ILE A 257 -2.63 16.22 -5.45
CA ILE A 257 -3.01 15.68 -6.76
C ILE A 257 -2.71 16.67 -7.89
N LYS A 258 -2.26 16.18 -9.03
CA LYS A 258 -2.01 16.98 -10.24
C LYS A 258 -2.86 16.50 -11.42
N GLU A 259 -2.90 17.33 -12.46
CA GLU A 259 -3.55 16.99 -13.74
C GLU A 259 -3.03 15.65 -14.28
N GLY A 260 -3.92 14.76 -14.68
CA GLY A 260 -3.62 13.44 -15.22
C GLY A 260 -3.50 12.33 -14.17
N ASP A 261 -3.43 12.64 -12.89
CA ASP A 261 -3.47 11.63 -11.81
C ASP A 261 -4.85 10.94 -11.76
N TYR A 262 -4.94 9.85 -11.01
CA TYR A 262 -6.16 9.05 -10.86
C TYR A 262 -6.64 8.99 -9.41
N VAL A 263 -7.95 8.98 -9.22
CA VAL A 263 -8.62 8.69 -7.95
C VAL A 263 -9.50 7.46 -8.13
N PHE A 264 -9.14 6.36 -7.49
CA PHE A 264 -9.94 5.14 -7.46
C PHE A 264 -10.76 5.11 -6.19
N VAL A 265 -12.06 4.82 -6.29
CA VAL A 265 -13.01 4.91 -5.17
C VAL A 265 -13.75 3.59 -5.03
N GLU A 266 -13.50 2.88 -3.91
CA GLU A 266 -14.23 1.67 -3.52
C GLU A 266 -14.85 1.85 -2.13
N PHE A 267 -16.16 2.03 -2.07
CA PHE A 267 -16.93 2.08 -0.82
C PHE A 267 -18.22 1.26 -0.98
N GLY A 268 -18.98 1.11 0.11
CA GLY A 268 -20.24 0.36 0.16
C GLY A 268 -20.31 -0.58 1.37
N HIS A 269 -19.21 -1.29 1.69
CA HIS A 269 -19.17 -2.26 2.79
C HIS A 269 -19.62 -1.70 4.14
N ASN A 270 -19.18 -0.49 4.47
CA ASN A 270 -19.49 0.15 5.74
C ASN A 270 -20.62 1.18 5.61
N ASP A 271 -20.79 1.76 4.42
CA ASP A 271 -21.84 2.74 4.15
C ASP A 271 -23.23 2.17 4.41
N GLN A 272 -23.47 0.90 4.04
CA GLN A 272 -24.73 0.20 4.30
C GLN A 272 -25.07 0.00 5.79
N LYS A 273 -24.07 0.13 6.69
CA LYS A 273 -24.28 0.01 8.14
C LYS A 273 -24.70 1.32 8.78
N GLN A 274 -24.61 2.43 8.05
CA GLN A 274 -25.03 3.74 8.54
C GLN A 274 -26.55 3.81 8.75
N LYS A 275 -26.99 4.36 9.90
CA LYS A 275 -28.40 4.40 10.32
C LYS A 275 -28.83 5.79 10.81
N PHE A 276 -28.35 6.85 10.17
CA PHE A 276 -28.79 8.21 10.46
C PHE A 276 -29.79 8.69 9.41
N ALA A 277 -30.51 9.77 9.71
CA ALA A 277 -31.44 10.37 8.75
C ALA A 277 -30.70 10.84 7.49
N GLY A 278 -31.09 10.32 6.32
CA GLY A 278 -30.41 10.56 5.05
C GLY A 278 -29.30 9.55 4.72
N ALA A 279 -29.03 8.55 5.56
CA ALA A 279 -28.20 7.42 5.20
C ALA A 279 -28.89 6.56 4.11
N GLY A 280 -28.11 6.05 3.18
CA GLY A 280 -28.59 5.15 2.13
C GLY A 280 -27.83 5.30 0.81
N ALA A 281 -27.93 4.25 -0.01
CA ALA A 281 -27.24 4.16 -1.28
C ALA A 281 -27.58 5.33 -2.22
N TRP A 282 -28.86 5.67 -2.32
CA TRP A 282 -29.41 6.70 -3.21
C TRP A 282 -29.39 8.11 -2.63
N TYR A 283 -28.87 8.29 -1.42
CA TYR A 283 -28.79 9.57 -0.70
C TYR A 283 -27.34 9.93 -0.38
N ASN A 284 -26.97 9.76 0.90
CA ASN A 284 -25.66 10.15 1.43
C ASN A 284 -24.51 9.54 0.63
N PHE A 285 -24.61 8.25 0.31
CA PHE A 285 -23.57 7.56 -0.46
C PHE A 285 -23.41 8.15 -1.87
N SER A 286 -24.53 8.32 -2.60
CA SER A 286 -24.51 8.93 -3.93
C SER A 286 -23.99 10.38 -3.91
N MET A 287 -24.31 11.16 -2.87
CA MET A 287 -23.80 12.52 -2.69
C MET A 287 -22.27 12.52 -2.48
N CYS A 288 -21.76 11.59 -1.66
CA CYS A 288 -20.32 11.44 -1.48
C CYS A 288 -19.59 11.04 -2.77
N LEU A 289 -20.15 10.10 -3.54
CA LEU A 289 -19.61 9.72 -4.84
C LEU A 289 -19.57 10.92 -5.80
N LYS A 290 -20.62 11.73 -5.83
CA LYS A 290 -20.66 12.96 -6.64
C LYS A 290 -19.58 13.95 -6.20
N GLN A 291 -19.33 14.09 -4.88
CA GLN A 291 -18.26 14.94 -4.37
C GLN A 291 -16.89 14.45 -4.83
N PHE A 292 -16.60 13.14 -4.77
CA PHE A 292 -15.34 12.59 -5.32
C PHE A 292 -15.16 12.94 -6.79
N ILE A 293 -16.23 12.86 -7.60
CA ILE A 293 -16.20 13.21 -9.03
C ILE A 293 -15.84 14.68 -9.21
N ASP A 294 -16.61 15.59 -8.59
CA ASP A 294 -16.48 17.02 -8.80
C ASP A 294 -15.13 17.56 -8.35
N GLU A 295 -14.69 17.12 -7.15
CA GLU A 295 -13.41 17.54 -6.59
C GLU A 295 -12.22 17.02 -7.42
N SER A 296 -12.26 15.77 -7.87
CA SER A 296 -11.20 15.21 -8.73
C SER A 296 -11.15 15.95 -10.07
N ARG A 297 -12.28 16.16 -10.72
CA ARG A 297 -12.37 16.88 -12.00
C ARG A 297 -11.95 18.34 -11.88
N SER A 298 -12.21 18.98 -10.74
CA SER A 298 -11.75 20.36 -10.49
C SER A 298 -10.22 20.47 -10.51
N ARG A 299 -9.51 19.37 -10.30
CA ARG A 299 -8.04 19.24 -10.38
C ARG A 299 -7.58 18.63 -11.71
N LYS A 300 -8.49 18.41 -12.66
CA LYS A 300 -8.25 17.72 -13.93
C LYS A 300 -7.66 16.32 -13.76
N ALA A 301 -7.99 15.67 -12.65
CA ALA A 301 -7.65 14.29 -12.38
C ALA A 301 -8.75 13.35 -12.89
N ASN A 302 -8.36 12.12 -13.19
CA ASN A 302 -9.24 11.07 -13.63
C ASN A 302 -9.88 10.40 -12.41
N ILE A 303 -11.18 10.13 -12.47
CA ILE A 303 -11.90 9.38 -11.44
C ILE A 303 -12.33 8.02 -12.00
N VAL A 304 -12.17 6.97 -11.19
CA VAL A 304 -12.58 5.60 -11.50
C VAL A 304 -13.32 5.02 -10.31
N PHE A 305 -14.47 4.45 -10.51
CA PHE A 305 -15.19 3.72 -9.47
C PHE A 305 -14.84 2.23 -9.53
N VAL A 306 -14.73 1.63 -8.34
CA VAL A 306 -14.54 0.21 -8.15
C VAL A 306 -15.71 -0.28 -7.31
N THR A 307 -16.56 -1.16 -7.86
CA THR A 307 -17.70 -1.69 -7.09
C THR A 307 -17.17 -2.56 -5.93
N PRO A 308 -17.80 -2.51 -4.73
CA PRO A 308 -17.31 -3.22 -3.55
C PRO A 308 -17.24 -4.74 -3.80
N THR A 309 -16.20 -5.37 -3.30
CA THR A 309 -16.06 -6.84 -3.37
C THR A 309 -17.23 -7.55 -2.69
N GLN A 310 -17.61 -8.73 -3.15
CA GLN A 310 -18.59 -9.57 -2.46
C GLN A 310 -18.10 -10.01 -1.08
N ARG A 311 -19.03 -10.26 -0.15
CA ARG A 311 -18.74 -11.08 1.02
C ARG A 311 -18.93 -12.55 0.67
N ARG A 312 -18.13 -13.39 1.28
CA ARG A 312 -18.32 -14.85 1.19
C ARG A 312 -19.59 -15.27 1.97
N SER A 313 -20.72 -15.12 1.34
CA SER A 313 -22.04 -15.49 1.89
C SER A 313 -22.78 -16.32 0.86
N PHE A 314 -22.75 -17.63 1.02
CA PHE A 314 -23.41 -18.56 0.10
C PHE A 314 -24.85 -18.87 0.54
N ASP A 315 -25.71 -19.13 -0.43
CA ASP A 315 -27.01 -19.77 -0.22
C ASP A 315 -26.88 -21.30 -0.24
N ASN A 316 -28.03 -21.99 -0.14
CA ASN A 316 -28.06 -23.45 -0.11
C ASN A 316 -27.71 -24.09 -1.46
N ASP A 317 -27.76 -23.34 -2.54
CA ASP A 317 -27.45 -23.79 -3.90
C ASP A 317 -25.99 -23.49 -4.29
N GLY A 318 -25.20 -22.96 -3.35
CA GLY A 318 -23.78 -22.61 -3.56
C GLY A 318 -23.59 -21.35 -4.39
N ARG A 319 -24.54 -20.43 -4.39
CA ARG A 319 -24.46 -19.11 -5.03
C ARG A 319 -24.19 -18.02 -4.00
N ILE A 320 -23.42 -17.01 -4.39
CA ILE A 320 -23.18 -15.85 -3.55
C ILE A 320 -24.44 -15.01 -3.40
N LYS A 321 -24.86 -14.79 -2.14
CA LYS A 321 -25.95 -13.88 -1.79
C LYS A 321 -25.52 -12.44 -1.92
N GLU A 322 -26.43 -11.60 -2.43
CA GLU A 322 -26.25 -10.16 -2.36
C GLU A 322 -26.29 -9.67 -0.90
N THR A 323 -25.23 -8.97 -0.47
CA THR A 323 -25.11 -8.48 0.90
C THR A 323 -24.86 -6.98 0.98
N HIS A 324 -24.78 -6.29 -0.16
CA HIS A 324 -24.51 -4.84 -0.24
C HIS A 324 -25.77 -4.03 -0.59
N GLY A 325 -26.92 -4.71 -0.85
CA GLY A 325 -28.15 -4.04 -1.26
C GLY A 325 -27.93 -3.14 -2.48
N ASP A 326 -28.47 -1.94 -2.45
CA ASP A 326 -28.46 -1.00 -3.59
C ASP A 326 -27.13 -0.26 -3.79
N TYR A 327 -26.10 -0.47 -2.95
CA TYR A 327 -24.87 0.34 -3.01
C TYR A 327 -24.07 0.15 -4.31
N PRO A 328 -23.87 -1.08 -4.84
CA PRO A 328 -23.25 -1.27 -6.15
C PRO A 328 -24.05 -0.60 -7.28
N ASP A 329 -25.36 -0.71 -7.26
CA ASP A 329 -26.24 -0.13 -8.30
C ASP A 329 -26.29 1.40 -8.24
N ALA A 330 -26.24 1.98 -7.06
CA ALA A 330 -26.12 3.41 -6.89
C ALA A 330 -24.79 3.92 -7.48
N MET A 331 -23.68 3.20 -7.24
CA MET A 331 -22.36 3.52 -7.81
C MET A 331 -22.40 3.44 -9.34
N ARG A 332 -22.92 2.37 -9.92
CA ARG A 332 -23.10 2.20 -11.38
C ARG A 332 -23.96 3.30 -11.98
N THR A 333 -25.05 3.65 -11.31
CA THR A 333 -25.99 4.70 -11.77
C THR A 333 -25.33 6.07 -11.83
N ILE A 334 -24.61 6.46 -10.78
CA ILE A 334 -23.86 7.72 -10.73
C ILE A 334 -22.74 7.70 -11.79
N ALA A 335 -22.00 6.61 -11.89
CA ALA A 335 -20.95 6.45 -12.89
C ALA A 335 -21.47 6.65 -14.33
N SER A 336 -22.59 6.00 -14.64
CA SER A 336 -23.23 6.13 -15.97
C SER A 336 -23.66 7.57 -16.27
N ARG A 337 -24.31 8.26 -15.30
CA ARG A 337 -24.75 9.65 -15.46
C ARG A 337 -23.61 10.62 -15.63
N GLU A 338 -22.52 10.39 -14.94
CA GLU A 338 -21.35 11.26 -14.91
C GLU A 338 -20.24 10.83 -15.87
N SER A 339 -20.46 9.76 -16.66
CA SER A 339 -19.43 9.20 -17.56
C SER A 339 -18.12 8.88 -16.83
N VAL A 340 -18.22 8.17 -15.69
CA VAL A 340 -17.10 7.68 -14.90
C VAL A 340 -16.85 6.22 -15.25
N PRO A 341 -15.60 5.79 -15.56
CA PRO A 341 -15.26 4.38 -15.72
C PRO A 341 -15.55 3.59 -14.45
N VAL A 342 -16.05 2.36 -14.60
CA VAL A 342 -16.32 1.44 -13.49
C VAL A 342 -15.53 0.16 -13.67
N ILE A 343 -14.89 -0.30 -12.59
CA ILE A 343 -14.31 -1.63 -12.45
C ILE A 343 -15.33 -2.46 -11.69
N GLU A 344 -15.87 -3.49 -12.34
CA GLU A 344 -16.97 -4.33 -11.82
C GLU A 344 -16.48 -5.41 -10.86
N LEU A 345 -15.75 -5.03 -9.84
CA LEU A 345 -15.12 -5.93 -8.87
C LEU A 345 -16.16 -6.75 -8.07
N HIS A 346 -17.38 -6.21 -7.92
CA HIS A 346 -18.49 -6.90 -7.30
C HIS A 346 -18.87 -8.19 -8.03
N ASP A 347 -19.02 -8.11 -9.33
CA ASP A 347 -19.39 -9.26 -10.18
C ASP A 347 -18.20 -10.20 -10.37
N MET A 348 -16.99 -9.69 -10.53
CA MET A 348 -15.77 -10.49 -10.64
C MET A 348 -15.53 -11.32 -9.37
N THR A 349 -15.70 -10.72 -8.18
CA THR A 349 -15.53 -11.48 -6.92
C THR A 349 -16.65 -12.45 -6.65
N ARG A 350 -17.88 -12.25 -7.18
CA ARG A 350 -18.93 -13.26 -7.19
C ARG A 350 -18.47 -14.46 -7.97
N THR A 351 -18.05 -14.29 -9.22
CA THR A 351 -17.53 -15.35 -10.10
C THR A 351 -16.39 -16.10 -9.42
N PHE A 352 -15.44 -15.38 -8.85
CA PHE A 352 -14.29 -15.96 -8.15
C PHE A 352 -14.69 -16.87 -6.99
N TYR A 353 -15.57 -16.40 -6.10
CA TYR A 353 -16.00 -17.21 -4.95
C TYR A 353 -16.87 -18.39 -5.37
N GLU A 354 -17.77 -18.24 -6.35
CA GLU A 354 -18.59 -19.32 -6.86
C GLU A 354 -17.73 -20.38 -7.57
N THR A 355 -16.69 -19.97 -8.29
CA THR A 355 -15.71 -20.89 -8.92
C THR A 355 -14.93 -21.70 -7.89
N LEU A 356 -14.44 -21.04 -6.83
CA LEU A 356 -13.76 -21.74 -5.73
C LEU A 356 -14.72 -22.66 -4.95
N GLY A 357 -16.00 -22.31 -4.92
CA GLY A 357 -17.05 -23.01 -4.17
C GLY A 357 -17.00 -22.73 -2.66
N VAL A 358 -17.98 -23.28 -1.95
CA VAL A 358 -18.21 -22.99 -0.52
C VAL A 358 -16.98 -23.31 0.34
N GLU A 359 -16.30 -24.42 0.09
CA GLU A 359 -15.16 -24.83 0.92
C GLU A 359 -13.88 -24.07 0.56
N ASN A 360 -13.47 -24.06 -0.71
CA ASN A 360 -12.18 -23.51 -1.13
C ASN A 360 -12.13 -21.99 -1.12
N SER A 361 -13.26 -21.29 -1.20
CA SER A 361 -13.31 -19.84 -1.10
C SER A 361 -12.80 -19.31 0.27
N THR A 362 -12.80 -20.14 1.31
CA THR A 362 -12.16 -19.82 2.60
C THR A 362 -10.66 -19.58 2.46
N LYS A 363 -10.00 -20.21 1.48
CA LYS A 363 -8.56 -20.07 1.22
C LYS A 363 -8.17 -18.67 0.72
N ALA A 364 -9.12 -17.90 0.19
CA ALA A 364 -8.90 -16.51 -0.22
C ALA A 364 -9.15 -15.48 0.91
N LEU A 365 -9.62 -15.94 2.06
CA LEU A 365 -10.06 -15.10 3.16
C LEU A 365 -9.30 -15.44 4.45
N VAL A 366 -9.49 -14.64 5.48
CA VAL A 366 -8.82 -14.88 6.77
C VAL A 366 -9.55 -15.98 7.54
N HIS A 367 -9.29 -17.21 7.15
CA HIS A 367 -9.76 -18.43 7.78
C HIS A 367 -8.55 -19.26 8.21
N TYR A 368 -8.27 -19.28 9.51
CA TYR A 368 -7.10 -19.97 10.07
C TYR A 368 -7.46 -20.66 11.39
N PRO A 369 -7.04 -21.92 11.60
CA PRO A 369 -7.18 -22.59 12.90
C PRO A 369 -6.53 -21.78 14.02
N ALA A 370 -6.97 -22.00 15.25
CA ALA A 370 -6.33 -21.42 16.42
C ALA A 370 -4.82 -21.75 16.45
N ASN A 371 -4.02 -20.83 16.96
CA ASN A 371 -2.56 -20.94 17.09
C ASN A 371 -1.79 -20.98 15.75
N THR A 372 -2.37 -20.49 14.65
CA THR A 372 -1.65 -20.32 13.38
C THR A 372 -0.71 -19.10 13.44
N TYR A 373 -1.15 -18.02 14.08
CA TYR A 373 -0.36 -16.78 14.23
C TYR A 373 -0.05 -16.50 15.70
N PRO A 374 1.02 -15.75 15.99
CA PRO A 374 1.37 -15.36 17.36
C PRO A 374 0.22 -14.67 18.08
N GLY A 375 -0.11 -15.14 19.29
CA GLY A 375 -1.19 -14.58 20.10
C GLY A 375 -2.62 -14.92 19.66
N GLN A 376 -2.81 -15.62 18.56
CA GLN A 376 -4.10 -16.07 18.07
C GLN A 376 -4.55 -17.33 18.83
N THR A 377 -5.35 -17.18 19.87
CA THR A 377 -5.84 -18.28 20.73
C THR A 377 -7.13 -18.92 20.25
N SER A 378 -7.84 -18.31 19.32
CA SER A 378 -9.09 -18.81 18.74
C SER A 378 -9.02 -18.86 17.23
N GLU A 379 -9.91 -19.63 16.61
CA GLU A 379 -10.07 -19.68 15.14
C GLU A 379 -10.38 -18.30 14.57
N LEU A 380 -9.78 -17.96 13.43
CA LEU A 380 -10.19 -16.85 12.58
C LEU A 380 -11.11 -17.37 11.49
N ALA A 381 -12.30 -16.79 11.35
CA ALA A 381 -13.32 -17.16 10.38
C ALA A 381 -13.98 -15.91 9.80
N ASP A 382 -13.22 -15.15 9.02
CA ASP A 382 -13.66 -13.89 8.44
C ASP A 382 -14.13 -14.09 6.99
N ASN A 383 -15.38 -13.76 6.71
CA ASN A 383 -15.99 -13.90 5.39
C ASN A 383 -15.96 -12.60 4.57
N THR A 384 -15.18 -11.61 4.98
CA THR A 384 -15.08 -10.30 4.32
C THR A 384 -13.65 -9.95 3.97
N HIS A 385 -12.71 -10.15 4.91
CA HIS A 385 -11.34 -9.70 4.75
C HIS A 385 -10.43 -10.80 4.15
N PHE A 386 -9.54 -10.36 3.29
CA PHE A 386 -8.66 -11.25 2.53
C PHE A 386 -7.40 -11.59 3.30
N ASN A 387 -6.90 -12.77 3.05
CA ASN A 387 -5.50 -13.12 3.29
C ASN A 387 -4.63 -12.69 2.08
N PRO A 388 -3.29 -12.87 2.13
CA PRO A 388 -2.42 -12.49 1.02
C PRO A 388 -2.77 -13.11 -0.34
N TYR A 389 -3.22 -14.37 -0.37
CA TYR A 389 -3.64 -14.99 -1.64
C TYR A 389 -4.87 -14.31 -2.22
N GLY A 390 -5.94 -14.17 -1.43
CA GLY A 390 -7.16 -13.54 -1.92
C GLY A 390 -6.94 -12.09 -2.34
N ALA A 391 -6.17 -11.33 -1.56
CA ALA A 391 -5.82 -9.95 -1.89
C ALA A 391 -5.02 -9.85 -3.21
N TYR A 392 -4.12 -10.80 -3.47
CA TYR A 392 -3.32 -10.87 -4.69
C TYR A 392 -4.19 -11.19 -5.91
N GLU A 393 -5.11 -12.15 -5.80
CA GLU A 393 -6.06 -12.49 -6.87
C GLU A 393 -7.00 -11.32 -7.19
N ILE A 394 -7.55 -10.67 -6.15
CA ILE A 394 -8.46 -9.53 -6.33
C ILE A 394 -7.72 -8.33 -6.94
N ALA A 395 -6.47 -8.10 -6.61
CA ALA A 395 -5.67 -7.05 -7.25
C ALA A 395 -5.50 -7.31 -8.77
N LYS A 396 -5.37 -8.57 -9.20
CA LYS A 396 -5.37 -8.93 -10.63
C LYS A 396 -6.73 -8.65 -11.28
N MET A 397 -7.85 -8.92 -10.59
CA MET A 397 -9.19 -8.56 -11.07
C MET A 397 -9.31 -7.04 -11.29
N VAL A 398 -8.80 -6.23 -10.37
CA VAL A 398 -8.79 -4.77 -10.56
C VAL A 398 -8.02 -4.39 -11.82
N ILE A 399 -6.88 -5.00 -12.11
CA ILE A 399 -6.13 -4.76 -13.35
C ILE A 399 -6.91 -5.18 -14.59
N GLU A 400 -7.56 -6.35 -14.59
CA GLU A 400 -8.41 -6.75 -15.72
C GLU A 400 -9.61 -5.81 -15.89
N GLY A 401 -10.20 -5.33 -14.80
CA GLY A 401 -11.20 -4.27 -14.83
C GLY A 401 -10.68 -2.95 -15.42
N MET A 402 -9.43 -2.57 -15.13
CA MET A 402 -8.78 -1.41 -15.75
C MET A 402 -8.63 -1.59 -17.27
N LYS A 403 -8.24 -2.80 -17.71
CA LYS A 403 -8.16 -3.12 -19.16
C LYS A 403 -9.53 -3.08 -19.81
N SER A 404 -10.54 -3.65 -19.18
CA SER A 404 -11.93 -3.64 -19.68
C SER A 404 -12.49 -2.23 -19.78
N ALA A 405 -12.11 -1.34 -18.87
CA ALA A 405 -12.45 0.08 -18.89
C ALA A 405 -11.53 0.91 -19.82
N ASN A 406 -10.58 0.29 -20.53
CA ASN A 406 -9.61 0.93 -21.42
C ASN A 406 -8.82 2.07 -20.74
N LEU A 407 -8.42 1.89 -19.49
CA LEU A 407 -7.65 2.90 -18.78
C LEU A 407 -6.20 2.94 -19.30
N PRO A 408 -5.66 4.12 -19.71
CA PRO A 408 -4.27 4.27 -20.14
C PRO A 408 -3.21 3.77 -19.14
N LEU A 409 -3.53 3.73 -17.85
CA LEU A 409 -2.66 3.16 -16.82
C LEU A 409 -2.17 1.74 -17.14
N THR A 410 -2.93 0.97 -17.91
CA THR A 410 -2.58 -0.41 -18.29
C THR A 410 -1.38 -0.51 -19.23
N GLU A 411 -0.98 0.60 -19.89
CA GLU A 411 0.24 0.69 -20.69
C GLU A 411 1.51 0.63 -19.83
N HIS A 412 1.38 0.88 -18.53
CA HIS A 412 2.45 0.85 -17.52
C HIS A 412 2.54 -0.46 -16.75
N LEU A 413 1.84 -1.48 -17.19
CA LEU A 413 1.97 -2.81 -16.58
C LEU A 413 3.31 -3.44 -16.97
N LEU A 414 3.96 -4.05 -15.99
CA LEU A 414 5.20 -4.79 -16.22
C LEU A 414 4.97 -5.98 -17.16
N PRO A 415 5.92 -6.31 -18.03
CA PRO A 415 5.82 -7.49 -18.92
C PRO A 415 5.67 -8.82 -18.16
N SER A 416 5.96 -8.86 -16.87
CA SER A 416 5.77 -10.02 -16.01
C SER A 416 4.31 -10.23 -15.59
N TYR A 417 3.43 -9.23 -15.74
CA TYR A 417 2.01 -9.39 -15.50
C TYR A 417 1.41 -10.37 -16.51
N LYS A 418 0.65 -11.34 -16.01
CA LYS A 418 -0.08 -12.29 -16.84
C LYS A 418 -1.58 -12.00 -16.75
N PRO A 419 -2.32 -12.03 -17.89
CA PRO A 419 -3.77 -11.89 -17.86
C PRO A 419 -4.40 -12.85 -16.86
N PHE A 420 -5.45 -12.39 -16.21
CA PHE A 420 -6.16 -13.12 -15.17
C PHE A 420 -7.63 -13.31 -15.56
N ASP A 421 -8.20 -14.42 -15.14
CA ASP A 421 -9.61 -14.75 -15.32
C ASP A 421 -10.13 -15.27 -13.97
N GLU A 422 -11.10 -14.58 -13.39
CA GLU A 422 -11.69 -14.92 -12.09
C GLU A 422 -12.43 -16.26 -12.09
N SER A 423 -12.78 -16.79 -13.25
CA SER A 423 -13.33 -18.13 -13.40
C SER A 423 -12.25 -19.25 -13.44
N HIS A 424 -10.97 -18.85 -13.49
CA HIS A 424 -9.79 -19.73 -13.47
C HIS A 424 -8.71 -19.17 -12.55
N PRO A 425 -9.00 -19.05 -11.23
CA PRO A 425 -8.03 -18.49 -10.29
C PRO A 425 -6.75 -19.32 -10.19
N ASP A 426 -5.66 -18.68 -9.81
CA ASP A 426 -4.39 -19.37 -9.57
C ASP A 426 -4.56 -20.43 -8.47
N ASP A 427 -3.82 -21.54 -8.56
CA ASP A 427 -3.85 -22.56 -7.52
C ASP A 427 -3.27 -22.01 -6.20
N TYR A 428 -4.11 -21.99 -5.16
CA TYR A 428 -3.72 -21.59 -3.81
C TYR A 428 -2.45 -22.32 -3.31
N ASN A 429 -2.31 -23.62 -3.63
CA ASN A 429 -1.16 -24.40 -3.15
C ASN A 429 0.16 -23.99 -3.83
N SER A 430 0.09 -23.30 -4.97
CA SER A 430 1.25 -22.75 -5.67
C SER A 430 1.56 -21.30 -5.25
N PHE A 431 0.69 -20.67 -4.48
CA PHE A 431 0.89 -19.31 -4.00
C PHE A 431 1.83 -19.28 -2.80
N HIS A 432 3.05 -18.80 -3.04
CA HIS A 432 4.03 -18.61 -1.99
C HIS A 432 3.92 -17.22 -1.35
N TRP A 433 3.90 -17.17 -0.02
CA TRP A 433 3.91 -15.95 0.75
C TRP A 433 4.89 -16.04 1.92
N VAL A 434 5.76 -15.04 2.00
CA VAL A 434 6.68 -14.86 3.13
C VAL A 434 6.05 -13.85 4.09
N ASN A 435 5.81 -14.26 5.33
CA ASN A 435 5.21 -13.39 6.34
C ASN A 435 6.14 -12.20 6.69
N SER A 436 5.55 -11.03 6.92
CA SER A 436 6.20 -9.94 7.64
C SER A 436 6.32 -10.27 9.13
N PRO A 437 7.24 -9.64 9.90
CA PRO A 437 7.36 -9.93 11.34
C PRO A 437 6.17 -9.49 12.19
N PHE A 438 5.25 -8.72 11.62
CA PHE A 438 4.11 -8.15 12.34
C PHE A 438 2.86 -9.00 12.13
N SER A 439 2.18 -9.36 13.23
CA SER A 439 0.90 -10.07 13.19
C SER A 439 -0.04 -9.57 14.28
N GLU A 440 -1.33 -9.63 14.00
CA GLU A 440 -2.38 -9.33 14.95
C GLU A 440 -3.58 -10.25 14.69
N SER A 441 -4.19 -10.78 15.76
CA SER A 441 -5.40 -11.62 15.64
C SER A 441 -6.70 -10.81 15.64
N LEU A 442 -6.63 -9.51 15.89
CA LEU A 442 -7.80 -8.64 15.90
C LEU A 442 -8.26 -8.34 14.47
N LYS A 443 -9.55 -8.56 14.25
CA LYS A 443 -10.20 -8.24 12.98
C LYS A 443 -10.11 -6.74 12.69
N PRO A 444 -9.81 -6.36 11.42
CA PRO A 444 -9.89 -4.97 11.01
C PRO A 444 -11.27 -4.36 11.26
N ASP A 445 -11.33 -3.05 11.55
CA ASP A 445 -12.59 -2.33 11.72
C ASP A 445 -13.49 -2.47 10.50
N GLY A 446 -14.80 -2.44 10.74
CA GLY A 446 -15.79 -2.39 9.65
C GLY A 446 -16.60 -3.66 9.45
N ASN A 447 -16.49 -4.64 10.34
CA ASN A 447 -17.34 -5.85 10.32
C ASN A 447 -18.07 -6.10 11.62
#